data_e5c21f8947e3065d7e2af45c1c446c91
#
_entry.id   e5c21f8947e3065d7e2af45c1c446c91
#
_cell.length_a   1.000
_cell.length_b   1.000
_cell.length_c   1.000
_cell.angle_alpha   90.00
_cell.angle_beta   90.00
_cell.angle_gamma   90.00
#
_symmetry.space_group_name_H-M   'P 1'
#
loop_
_entity.id
_entity.type
_entity.pdbx_description
1 polymer ?
#
loop_
_entity_poly.entity_id
_entity_poly.type
_entity_poly.pdbx_seq_one_letter_code
_entity_poly.pdbx_strand_id
1 'polypeptide(L)'
;MKTANNRQFTGKVLYSLTFLVLLPATLYFWTRYTANSVTLPGIHSEVFGTAGIATGMFLMLSGMYALWHFGGGLPMNAYPPPKFVTDGVFHLLPHPIYTGFVLACFGAAVYSGSASGLWLVSPAALAGCIALVWGYEGIDLKNRFPGEKRRYLLTIPANSPDKPSVWDRISVFVCLFMPWILLNGAAIVTYKGHTTSAFYGGLEFNSGGYQQYFTPAALCWTVLAPLVARTQEQLRRFFIGGIIGGGLVIYLALVAPAIGLGYMAQQDDSVLLQALQSLNWFWIWLSTSVLIRSVPGYRFPVYGVSALLTYGLILASSDPVAHAITGWVGITGALFYPAVWEFLRRSAEVVANSWREWVFGPVRIISHGFYVGAAAFTGTILGGWLAGPEYVSAMVVFGVIVTICAGLWGQFVEGSDKLKRPFGFYGAMLGIIIASLVMRWMGVEVWVMLGIFSVFMPWVQGIGRFRCLVNGCCHGAETGDLLGIRYTHPRSRVCFVSGLKGRPLHPTQLYSMLWLALVGGLQLKLWLGGAAPSLIFGTYLILNGLGRFVEEAYRGEPQTPVMAGLRLYQWAAVVSVLAGIIISCVPANIPALAPGITWQSLAWAGFMWVFVQFMMGIDFPNSNRRFSRLA
;
A
#
# COMPACT_ATOMS: atom_id res chain seq x y z
N MET A 1 17.99 28.52 -30.98
CA MET A 1 17.08 29.05 -29.94
C MET A 1 15.60 28.85 -30.23
N LYS A 2 15.05 29.19 -31.41
CA LYS A 2 13.60 29.02 -31.75
C LYS A 2 13.11 27.58 -31.65
N THR A 3 13.87 26.57 -32.08
CA THR A 3 13.50 25.15 -32.03
C THR A 3 13.45 24.57 -30.63
N ALA A 4 14.32 25.02 -29.70
CA ALA A 4 14.29 24.58 -28.30
C ALA A 4 13.10 25.19 -27.57
N ASN A 5 12.73 26.42 -27.83
CA ASN A 5 11.59 27.10 -27.22
C ASN A 5 10.25 26.48 -27.68
N ASN A 6 10.17 26.09 -28.97
CA ASN A 6 8.99 25.38 -29.49
C ASN A 6 8.82 23.98 -28.87
N ARG A 7 9.90 23.21 -28.69
CA ARG A 7 9.83 21.89 -28.02
C ARG A 7 9.36 22.00 -26.56
N GLN A 8 9.86 23.02 -25.85
CA GLN A 8 9.45 23.25 -24.46
C GLN A 8 7.98 23.70 -24.36
N PHE A 9 7.51 24.55 -25.28
CA PHE A 9 6.11 24.96 -25.36
C PHE A 9 5.20 23.78 -25.65
N THR A 10 5.51 22.97 -26.67
CA THR A 10 4.75 21.76 -27.01
C THR A 10 4.69 20.78 -25.82
N GLY A 11 5.81 20.58 -25.10
CA GLY A 11 5.83 19.74 -23.91
C GLY A 11 4.91 20.23 -22.80
N LYS A 12 4.87 21.54 -22.55
CA LYS A 12 3.95 22.15 -21.57
C LYS A 12 2.49 21.98 -21.99
N VAL A 13 2.16 22.15 -23.26
CA VAL A 13 0.80 21.95 -23.79
C VAL A 13 0.38 20.48 -23.62
N LEU A 14 1.24 19.53 -24.01
CA LEU A 14 0.96 18.10 -23.83
C LEU A 14 0.78 17.72 -22.36
N TYR A 15 1.61 18.25 -21.46
CA TYR A 15 1.46 18.06 -20.03
C TYR A 15 0.11 18.56 -19.52
N SER A 16 -0.26 19.80 -19.90
CA SER A 16 -1.56 20.36 -19.51
C SER A 16 -2.73 19.54 -20.04
N LEU A 17 -2.68 19.11 -21.31
CA LEU A 17 -3.71 18.26 -21.90
C LEU A 17 -3.84 16.92 -21.15
N THR A 18 -2.72 16.31 -20.78
CA THR A 18 -2.71 15.05 -20.03
C THR A 18 -3.39 15.19 -18.67
N PHE A 19 -3.05 16.22 -17.89
CA PHE A 19 -3.56 16.33 -16.52
C PHE A 19 -4.91 17.04 -16.39
N LEU A 20 -5.25 17.94 -17.31
CA LEU A 20 -6.51 18.70 -17.27
C LEU A 20 -7.64 18.04 -18.07
N VAL A 21 -7.31 17.19 -19.05
CA VAL A 21 -8.31 16.57 -19.93
C VAL A 21 -8.23 15.05 -19.88
N LEU A 22 -7.09 14.45 -20.22
CA LEU A 22 -6.98 12.99 -20.36
C LEU A 22 -7.14 12.28 -19.01
N LEU A 23 -6.52 12.77 -17.94
CA LEU A 23 -6.63 12.15 -16.62
C LEU A 23 -8.06 12.18 -16.08
N PRO A 24 -8.76 13.33 -16.00
CA PRO A 24 -10.16 13.37 -15.59
C PRO A 24 -11.08 12.51 -16.47
N ALA A 25 -10.89 12.55 -17.78
CA ALA A 25 -11.64 11.70 -18.70
C ALA A 25 -11.40 10.22 -18.43
N THR A 26 -10.14 9.81 -18.22
CA THR A 26 -9.80 8.43 -17.86
C THR A 26 -10.48 7.99 -16.60
N LEU A 27 -10.46 8.81 -15.53
CA LEU A 27 -11.11 8.49 -14.26
C LEU A 27 -12.64 8.40 -14.41
N TYR A 28 -13.23 9.30 -15.19
CA TYR A 28 -14.66 9.27 -15.49
C TYR A 28 -15.06 7.99 -16.22
N PHE A 29 -14.39 7.65 -17.32
CA PHE A 29 -14.68 6.43 -18.08
C PHE A 29 -14.40 5.19 -17.23
N TRP A 30 -13.30 5.17 -16.49
CA TRP A 30 -13.00 4.07 -15.58
C TRP A 30 -14.13 3.84 -14.55
N THR A 31 -14.63 4.91 -13.93
CA THR A 31 -15.79 4.84 -13.04
C THR A 31 -17.02 4.26 -13.73
N ARG A 32 -17.28 4.68 -14.96
CA ARG A 32 -18.45 4.21 -15.75
C ARG A 32 -18.33 2.73 -16.13
N TYR A 33 -17.18 2.30 -16.63
CA TYR A 33 -16.99 0.93 -17.07
C TYR A 33 -16.88 -0.08 -15.92
N THR A 34 -16.48 0.33 -14.74
CA THR A 34 -16.38 -0.53 -13.56
C THR A 34 -17.60 -0.43 -12.63
N ALA A 35 -18.62 0.34 -12.99
CA ALA A 35 -19.81 0.56 -12.15
C ALA A 35 -20.49 -0.74 -11.72
N ASN A 36 -20.61 -1.72 -12.63
CA ASN A 36 -21.24 -3.02 -12.35
C ASN A 36 -20.29 -4.03 -11.71
N SER A 37 -18.99 -3.76 -11.70
CA SER A 37 -17.97 -4.67 -11.12
C SER A 37 -17.70 -4.38 -9.64
N VAL A 38 -18.11 -3.20 -9.15
CA VAL A 38 -17.98 -2.82 -7.75
C VAL A 38 -19.32 -2.94 -7.06
N THR A 39 -19.48 -3.98 -6.26
CA THR A 39 -20.74 -4.34 -5.57
C THR A 39 -20.90 -3.68 -4.21
N LEU A 40 -19.94 -2.83 -3.80
CA LEU A 40 -20.00 -2.09 -2.54
C LEU A 40 -21.08 -0.99 -2.60
N PRO A 41 -21.65 -0.57 -1.45
CA PRO A 41 -22.70 0.43 -1.42
C PRO A 41 -22.19 1.79 -1.92
N GLY A 42 -22.98 2.44 -2.79
CA GLY A 42 -22.77 3.83 -3.18
C GLY A 42 -23.27 4.77 -2.08
N ILE A 43 -22.62 5.92 -1.93
CA ILE A 43 -23.07 7.00 -1.06
C ILE A 43 -23.50 8.16 -1.94
N HIS A 44 -24.75 8.61 -1.82
CA HIS A 44 -25.23 9.77 -2.55
C HIS A 44 -25.56 10.91 -1.62
N SER A 45 -24.96 12.08 -1.87
CA SER A 45 -25.29 13.33 -1.20
C SER A 45 -24.89 14.51 -2.07
N GLU A 46 -25.87 15.29 -2.49
CA GLU A 46 -25.62 16.52 -3.26
C GLU A 46 -24.83 17.54 -2.43
N VAL A 47 -25.17 17.70 -1.17
CA VAL A 47 -24.53 18.70 -0.29
C VAL A 47 -23.07 18.37 -0.04
N PHE A 48 -22.78 17.15 0.44
CA PHE A 48 -21.39 16.74 0.72
C PHE A 48 -20.58 16.54 -0.56
N GLY A 49 -21.22 16.06 -1.63
CA GLY A 49 -20.58 15.93 -2.93
C GLY A 49 -20.16 17.29 -3.48
N THR A 50 -21.08 18.27 -3.51
CA THR A 50 -20.79 19.63 -3.97
C THR A 50 -19.76 20.32 -3.08
N ALA A 51 -19.86 20.19 -1.76
CA ALA A 51 -18.87 20.73 -0.83
C ALA A 51 -17.47 20.15 -1.07
N GLY A 52 -17.38 18.83 -1.29
CA GLY A 52 -16.13 18.16 -1.61
C GLY A 52 -15.51 18.65 -2.93
N ILE A 53 -16.33 18.77 -3.98
CA ILE A 53 -15.88 19.29 -5.28
C ILE A 53 -15.44 20.76 -5.15
N ALA A 54 -16.25 21.60 -4.52
CA ALA A 54 -15.96 23.04 -4.38
C ALA A 54 -14.67 23.27 -3.57
N THR A 55 -14.53 22.61 -2.43
CA THR A 55 -13.31 22.68 -1.60
C THR A 55 -12.10 22.13 -2.34
N GLY A 56 -12.26 21.00 -3.04
CA GLY A 56 -11.22 20.41 -3.86
C GLY A 56 -10.74 21.35 -4.96
N MET A 57 -11.66 21.94 -5.71
CA MET A 57 -11.36 22.93 -6.74
C MET A 57 -10.69 24.19 -6.17
N PHE A 58 -11.19 24.69 -5.04
CA PHE A 58 -10.57 25.83 -4.36
C PHE A 58 -9.11 25.55 -3.97
N LEU A 59 -8.82 24.39 -3.38
CA LEU A 59 -7.45 23.99 -3.03
C LEU A 59 -6.56 23.85 -4.27
N MET A 60 -7.06 23.26 -5.34
CA MET A 60 -6.32 23.13 -6.60
C MET A 60 -5.99 24.49 -7.20
N LEU A 61 -7.00 25.34 -7.40
CA LEU A 61 -6.83 26.64 -8.05
C LEU A 61 -5.96 27.58 -7.21
N SER A 62 -6.16 27.62 -5.89
CA SER A 62 -5.31 28.43 -5.00
C SER A 62 -3.87 27.92 -4.94
N GLY A 63 -3.65 26.59 -5.01
CA GLY A 63 -2.33 25.99 -5.13
C GLY A 63 -1.64 26.32 -6.45
N MET A 64 -2.36 26.24 -7.55
CA MET A 64 -1.85 26.64 -8.88
C MET A 64 -1.50 28.13 -8.94
N TYR A 65 -2.38 28.99 -8.39
CA TYR A 65 -2.13 30.42 -8.28
C TYR A 65 -0.87 30.73 -7.46
N ALA A 66 -0.72 30.07 -6.30
CA ALA A 66 0.44 30.27 -5.43
C ALA A 66 1.76 29.84 -6.13
N LEU A 67 1.77 28.73 -6.87
CA LEU A 67 2.96 28.31 -7.65
C LEU A 67 3.26 29.29 -8.78
N TRP A 68 2.25 29.81 -9.44
CA TRP A 68 2.45 30.79 -10.50
C TRP A 68 2.94 32.14 -9.94
N HIS A 69 2.29 32.64 -8.89
CA HIS A 69 2.57 33.99 -8.36
C HIS A 69 3.87 34.04 -7.54
N PHE A 70 4.04 33.14 -6.58
CA PHE A 70 5.23 33.12 -5.70
C PHE A 70 6.36 32.25 -6.25
N GLY A 71 6.03 31.16 -6.97
CA GLY A 71 6.99 30.22 -7.52
C GLY A 71 7.59 30.64 -8.85
N GLY A 72 6.94 31.54 -9.58
CA GLY A 72 7.37 32.01 -10.89
C GLY A 72 7.24 30.95 -11.99
N GLY A 73 6.38 29.95 -11.81
CA GLY A 73 6.16 28.87 -12.78
C GLY A 73 4.80 28.21 -12.67
N LEU A 74 4.47 27.39 -13.67
CA LEU A 74 3.24 26.60 -13.68
C LEU A 74 3.36 25.36 -12.79
N PRO A 75 2.24 24.78 -12.32
CA PRO A 75 2.22 23.57 -11.48
C PRO A 75 2.49 22.30 -12.30
N MET A 76 3.68 22.20 -12.86
CA MET A 76 4.08 21.11 -13.74
C MET A 76 5.33 20.43 -13.20
N ASN A 77 5.23 19.16 -12.82
CA ASN A 77 6.39 18.41 -12.32
C ASN A 77 7.51 18.24 -13.37
N ALA A 78 7.13 18.15 -14.64
CA ALA A 78 8.09 18.09 -15.74
C ALA A 78 8.77 19.45 -16.03
N TYR A 79 8.17 20.57 -15.61
CA TYR A 79 8.66 21.94 -15.76
C TYR A 79 8.45 22.70 -14.44
N PRO A 80 9.13 22.27 -13.39
CA PRO A 80 8.82 22.73 -12.04
C PRO A 80 9.17 24.20 -11.83
N PRO A 81 8.42 24.92 -10.96
CA PRO A 81 8.71 26.29 -10.60
C PRO A 81 10.14 26.48 -10.10
N PRO A 82 10.81 27.59 -10.44
CA PRO A 82 12.21 27.83 -10.06
C PRO A 82 12.40 28.17 -8.58
N LYS A 83 11.36 28.61 -7.88
CA LYS A 83 11.42 28.99 -6.47
C LYS A 83 10.63 28.00 -5.59
N PHE A 84 11.13 27.78 -4.37
CA PHE A 84 10.40 27.01 -3.35
C PHE A 84 9.28 27.85 -2.78
N VAL A 85 8.04 27.36 -2.89
CA VAL A 85 6.85 28.09 -2.46
C VAL A 85 6.44 27.64 -1.07
N THR A 86 6.33 28.59 -0.14
CA THR A 86 5.88 28.40 1.24
C THR A 86 4.61 29.17 1.54
N ASP A 87 4.25 30.11 0.68
CA ASP A 87 3.21 31.11 0.92
C ASP A 87 1.83 30.68 0.39
N GLY A 88 0.81 31.43 0.78
CA GLY A 88 -0.59 31.14 0.39
C GLY A 88 -1.07 29.82 0.96
N VAL A 89 -1.79 29.04 0.16
CA VAL A 89 -2.35 27.74 0.58
C VAL A 89 -1.26 26.69 0.92
N PHE A 90 0.00 26.87 0.46
CA PHE A 90 1.11 26.01 0.85
C PHE A 90 1.54 26.21 2.30
N HIS A 91 1.10 27.26 2.94
CA HIS A 91 1.25 27.45 4.39
C HIS A 91 0.27 26.57 5.19
N LEU A 92 -0.87 26.22 4.57
CA LEU A 92 -1.86 25.35 5.19
C LEU A 92 -1.58 23.86 4.95
N LEU A 93 -1.25 23.51 3.71
CA LEU A 93 -1.06 22.11 3.27
C LEU A 93 0.21 21.95 2.43
N PRO A 94 0.96 20.84 2.58
CA PRO A 94 2.17 20.61 1.79
C PRO A 94 1.91 20.39 0.30
N HIS A 95 0.78 19.80 -0.05
CA HIS A 95 0.42 19.43 -1.42
C HIS A 95 -1.04 19.78 -1.73
N PRO A 96 -1.41 21.09 -1.74
CA PRO A 96 -2.80 21.52 -1.86
C PRO A 96 -3.45 21.08 -3.18
N ILE A 97 -2.69 21.03 -4.27
CA ILE A 97 -3.20 20.61 -5.58
C ILE A 97 -3.62 19.14 -5.56
N TYR A 98 -2.78 18.25 -5.03
CA TYR A 98 -3.10 16.81 -4.93
C TYR A 98 -4.21 16.55 -3.93
N THR A 99 -4.18 17.22 -2.77
CA THR A 99 -5.26 17.12 -1.76
C THR A 99 -6.57 17.58 -2.35
N GLY A 100 -6.57 18.69 -3.08
CA GLY A 100 -7.75 19.23 -3.75
C GLY A 100 -8.26 18.28 -4.84
N PHE A 101 -7.38 17.71 -5.65
CA PHE A 101 -7.74 16.75 -6.68
C PHE A 101 -8.42 15.49 -6.09
N VAL A 102 -7.83 14.91 -5.06
CA VAL A 102 -8.39 13.73 -4.38
C VAL A 102 -9.74 14.04 -3.76
N LEU A 103 -9.86 15.19 -3.09
CA LEU A 103 -11.12 15.64 -2.49
C LEU A 103 -12.21 15.85 -3.55
N ALA A 104 -11.86 16.42 -4.71
CA ALA A 104 -12.79 16.56 -5.83
C ALA A 104 -13.22 15.21 -6.40
N CYS A 105 -12.32 14.21 -6.48
CA CYS A 105 -12.66 12.85 -6.91
C CYS A 105 -13.66 12.19 -5.94
N PHE A 106 -13.41 12.23 -4.64
CA PHE A 106 -14.35 11.73 -3.63
C PHE A 106 -15.66 12.50 -3.64
N GLY A 107 -15.61 13.84 -3.76
CA GLY A 107 -16.80 14.69 -3.87
C GLY A 107 -17.65 14.31 -5.09
N ALA A 108 -17.04 14.10 -6.25
CA ALA A 108 -17.74 13.70 -7.46
C ALA A 108 -18.37 12.30 -7.33
N ALA A 109 -17.66 11.36 -6.68
CA ALA A 109 -18.17 10.03 -6.40
C ALA A 109 -19.40 10.07 -5.47
N VAL A 110 -19.36 10.89 -4.40
CA VAL A 110 -20.48 11.11 -3.47
C VAL A 110 -21.64 11.85 -4.13
N TYR A 111 -21.36 12.86 -4.94
CA TYR A 111 -22.38 13.60 -5.69
C TYR A 111 -23.15 12.70 -6.65
N SER A 112 -22.44 11.83 -7.36
CA SER A 112 -23.05 10.92 -8.34
C SER A 112 -23.59 9.61 -7.72
N GLY A 113 -23.35 9.34 -6.44
CA GLY A 113 -23.69 8.06 -5.80
C GLY A 113 -22.92 6.86 -6.34
N SER A 114 -21.76 7.08 -6.97
CA SER A 114 -21.01 6.03 -7.65
C SER A 114 -20.20 5.17 -6.68
N ALA A 115 -20.57 3.91 -6.52
CA ALA A 115 -19.79 2.93 -5.75
C ALA A 115 -18.37 2.75 -6.31
N SER A 116 -18.23 2.61 -7.63
CA SER A 116 -16.93 2.49 -8.29
C SER A 116 -16.07 3.73 -8.09
N GLY A 117 -16.67 4.93 -8.23
CA GLY A 117 -15.98 6.19 -7.94
C GLY A 117 -15.45 6.25 -6.51
N LEU A 118 -16.29 5.85 -5.55
CA LEU A 118 -15.97 5.94 -4.12
C LEU A 118 -14.94 4.90 -3.65
N TRP A 119 -15.08 3.63 -4.07
CA TRP A 119 -14.31 2.51 -3.52
C TRP A 119 -13.13 2.06 -4.39
N LEU A 120 -13.10 2.43 -5.66
CA LEU A 120 -12.04 2.04 -6.58
C LEU A 120 -11.25 3.26 -7.07
N VAL A 121 -11.92 4.20 -7.76
CA VAL A 121 -11.25 5.26 -8.51
C VAL A 121 -10.65 6.33 -7.60
N SER A 122 -11.41 6.85 -6.61
CA SER A 122 -10.89 7.87 -5.69
C SER A 122 -9.78 7.36 -4.77
N PRO A 123 -9.85 6.14 -4.19
CA PRO A 123 -8.74 5.55 -3.44
C PRO A 123 -7.49 5.32 -4.32
N ALA A 124 -7.67 4.88 -5.56
CA ALA A 124 -6.56 4.72 -6.49
C ALA A 124 -5.92 6.06 -6.88
N ALA A 125 -6.73 7.12 -7.07
CA ALA A 125 -6.24 8.48 -7.29
C ALA A 125 -5.45 9.00 -6.08
N LEU A 126 -5.94 8.76 -4.86
CA LEU A 126 -5.21 9.07 -3.63
C LEU A 126 -3.87 8.33 -3.57
N ALA A 127 -3.88 7.01 -3.80
CA ALA A 127 -2.66 6.21 -3.81
C ALA A 127 -1.68 6.67 -4.89
N GLY A 128 -2.18 7.06 -6.07
CA GLY A 128 -1.39 7.64 -7.16
C GLY A 128 -0.74 8.96 -6.79
N CYS A 129 -1.47 9.87 -6.14
CA CYS A 129 -0.92 11.13 -5.63
C CYS A 129 0.16 10.88 -4.56
N ILE A 130 -0.08 9.97 -3.62
CA ILE A 130 0.93 9.59 -2.61
C ILE A 130 2.17 9.00 -3.29
N ALA A 131 2.00 8.11 -4.27
CA ALA A 131 3.10 7.52 -5.00
C ALA A 131 3.92 8.57 -5.77
N LEU A 132 3.27 9.55 -6.38
CA LEU A 132 3.94 10.64 -7.08
C LEU A 132 4.75 11.53 -6.12
N VAL A 133 4.18 11.87 -4.96
CA VAL A 133 4.87 12.67 -3.94
C VAL A 133 6.08 11.91 -3.37
N TRP A 134 5.92 10.67 -2.98
CA TRP A 134 7.01 9.90 -2.36
C TRP A 134 8.01 9.36 -3.37
N GLY A 135 7.56 9.00 -4.56
CA GLY A 135 8.41 8.39 -5.59
C GLY A 135 9.10 9.38 -6.53
N TYR A 136 8.70 10.65 -6.52
CA TYR A 136 9.28 11.65 -7.43
C TYR A 136 9.39 13.04 -6.80
N GLU A 137 8.26 13.72 -6.52
CA GLU A 137 8.26 15.15 -6.18
C GLU A 137 9.02 15.47 -4.89
N GLY A 138 8.84 14.68 -3.84
CA GLY A 138 9.52 14.90 -2.55
C GLY A 138 11.04 14.80 -2.67
N ILE A 139 11.52 13.88 -3.51
CA ILE A 139 12.95 13.71 -3.77
C ILE A 139 13.48 14.86 -4.64
N ASP A 140 12.75 15.23 -5.68
CA ASP A 140 13.11 16.37 -6.56
C ASP A 140 13.18 17.68 -5.78
N LEU A 141 12.17 17.96 -4.95
CA LEU A 141 12.16 19.16 -4.09
C LEU A 141 13.35 19.19 -3.13
N LYS A 142 13.66 18.05 -2.49
CA LYS A 142 14.82 17.96 -1.58
C LYS A 142 16.15 18.20 -2.30
N ASN A 143 16.27 17.72 -3.53
CA ASN A 143 17.47 17.89 -4.33
C ASN A 143 17.64 19.33 -4.87
N ARG A 144 16.54 19.97 -5.28
CA ARG A 144 16.57 21.35 -5.81
C ARG A 144 16.68 22.42 -4.73
N PHE A 145 16.12 22.16 -3.56
CA PHE A 145 16.05 23.11 -2.45
C PHE A 145 16.58 22.50 -1.15
N PRO A 146 17.87 22.16 -1.08
CA PRO A 146 18.46 21.55 0.10
C PRO A 146 18.43 22.54 1.27
N GLY A 147 17.86 22.08 2.40
CA GLY A 147 17.78 22.89 3.63
C GLY A 147 16.54 23.77 3.77
N GLU A 148 15.79 23.99 2.70
CA GLU A 148 14.52 24.72 2.77
C GLU A 148 13.47 23.93 3.55
N LYS A 149 12.82 24.59 4.52
CA LYS A 149 11.74 24.00 5.34
C LYS A 149 10.49 24.84 5.21
N ARG A 150 9.38 24.19 4.90
CA ARG A 150 8.06 24.84 4.98
C ARG A 150 7.65 25.00 6.44
N ARG A 151 7.13 26.16 6.77
CA ARG A 151 6.40 26.38 8.02
C ARG A 151 4.91 26.23 7.71
N TYR A 152 4.32 25.17 8.20
CA TYR A 152 2.89 24.94 8.02
C TYR A 152 2.11 25.53 9.19
N LEU A 153 0.89 26.01 8.92
CA LEU A 153 -0.05 26.38 9.94
C LEU A 153 -0.49 25.14 10.75
N LEU A 154 -0.71 24.03 10.02
CA LEU A 154 -0.98 22.73 10.61
C LEU A 154 0.25 21.83 10.40
N THR A 155 1.02 21.61 11.44
CA THR A 155 2.27 20.82 11.36
C THR A 155 2.15 19.52 12.12
N ILE A 156 2.71 18.43 11.55
CA ILE A 156 3.12 17.30 12.37
C ILE A 156 4.32 17.76 13.19
N PRO A 157 4.25 17.72 14.53
CA PRO A 157 5.34 18.20 15.36
C PRO A 157 6.65 17.49 15.04
N ALA A 158 7.75 18.25 14.98
CA ALA A 158 9.08 17.67 14.82
C ALA A 158 9.49 16.88 16.07
N ASN A 159 10.46 15.97 15.92
CA ASN A 159 11.11 15.31 17.06
C ASN A 159 11.95 16.34 17.84
N SER A 160 11.33 17.03 18.77
CA SER A 160 11.97 18.01 19.63
C SER A 160 11.53 17.78 21.06
N PRO A 161 12.40 17.94 22.06
CA PRO A 161 12.02 17.92 23.46
C PRO A 161 11.20 19.16 23.87
N ASP A 162 11.09 20.17 23.00
CA ASP A 162 10.37 21.40 23.30
C ASP A 162 8.89 21.16 23.52
N LYS A 163 8.29 21.99 24.36
CA LYS A 163 6.84 21.93 24.59
C LYS A 163 6.08 22.30 23.33
N PRO A 164 5.04 21.51 22.98
CA PRO A 164 4.21 21.82 21.83
C PRO A 164 3.46 23.15 22.08
N SER A 165 3.40 23.97 21.03
CA SER A 165 2.59 25.18 21.04
C SER A 165 1.09 24.84 21.07
N VAL A 166 0.25 25.80 21.39
CA VAL A 166 -1.22 25.64 21.32
C VAL A 166 -1.64 25.28 19.90
N TRP A 167 -1.01 25.90 18.90
CA TRP A 167 -1.28 25.64 17.48
C TRP A 167 -0.89 24.21 17.07
N ASP A 168 0.20 23.67 17.55
CA ASP A 168 0.58 22.27 17.28
C ASP A 168 -0.48 21.29 17.81
N ARG A 169 -1.02 21.57 18.99
CA ARG A 169 -2.08 20.75 19.62
C ARG A 169 -3.40 20.84 18.85
N ILE A 170 -3.79 22.05 18.45
CA ILE A 170 -4.97 22.28 17.60
C ILE A 170 -4.79 21.58 16.25
N SER A 171 -3.60 21.67 15.65
CA SER A 171 -3.30 21.05 14.38
C SER A 171 -3.46 19.53 14.43
N VAL A 172 -2.92 18.88 15.47
CA VAL A 172 -3.06 17.44 15.67
C VAL A 172 -4.52 17.06 15.90
N PHE A 173 -5.24 17.82 16.72
CA PHE A 173 -6.65 17.62 16.97
C PHE A 173 -7.47 17.72 15.66
N VAL A 174 -7.29 18.79 14.90
CA VAL A 174 -8.00 18.98 13.63
C VAL A 174 -7.69 17.87 12.64
N CYS A 175 -6.41 17.54 12.44
CA CYS A 175 -6.01 16.49 11.50
C CYS A 175 -6.56 15.11 11.86
N LEU A 176 -6.73 14.81 13.14
CA LEU A 176 -7.26 13.53 13.60
C LEU A 176 -8.80 13.51 13.68
N PHE A 177 -9.41 14.60 14.07
CA PHE A 177 -10.84 14.68 14.35
C PHE A 177 -11.69 15.02 13.12
N MET A 178 -11.20 15.89 12.23
CA MET A 178 -11.95 16.29 11.03
C MET A 178 -12.27 15.12 10.10
N PRO A 179 -11.35 14.18 9.79
CA PRO A 179 -11.68 13.01 8.99
C PRO A 179 -12.81 12.17 9.61
N TRP A 180 -12.82 12.04 10.93
CA TRP A 180 -13.88 11.33 11.65
C TRP A 180 -15.22 12.05 11.58
N ILE A 181 -15.26 13.38 11.76
CA ILE A 181 -16.48 14.20 11.61
C ILE A 181 -17.04 14.06 10.19
N LEU A 182 -16.18 14.17 9.18
CA LEU A 182 -16.59 14.07 7.78
C LEU A 182 -17.16 12.69 7.43
N LEU A 183 -16.52 11.62 7.88
CA LEU A 183 -16.99 10.25 7.67
C LEU A 183 -18.34 10.00 8.36
N ASN A 184 -18.48 10.41 9.62
CA ASN A 184 -19.73 10.27 10.34
C ASN A 184 -20.82 11.18 9.75
N GLY A 185 -20.49 12.41 9.36
CA GLY A 185 -21.40 13.32 8.69
C GLY A 185 -21.90 12.74 7.35
N ALA A 186 -21.01 12.19 6.53
CA ALA A 186 -21.37 11.52 5.29
C ALA A 186 -22.33 10.33 5.54
N ALA A 187 -22.04 9.54 6.57
CA ALA A 187 -22.91 8.43 6.95
C ALA A 187 -24.31 8.92 7.39
N ILE A 188 -24.44 10.04 8.14
CA ILE A 188 -25.72 10.66 8.53
C ILE A 188 -26.61 10.91 7.31
N VAL A 189 -26.06 11.52 6.32
CA VAL A 189 -26.83 11.90 5.13
C VAL A 189 -27.26 10.66 4.34
N THR A 190 -26.36 9.66 4.27
CA THR A 190 -26.62 8.44 3.50
C THR A 190 -27.68 7.55 4.15
N TYR A 191 -27.68 7.47 5.48
CA TYR A 191 -28.59 6.60 6.23
C TYR A 191 -29.82 7.33 6.81
N LYS A 192 -30.08 8.57 6.42
CA LYS A 192 -31.20 9.38 6.93
C LYS A 192 -32.59 8.78 6.70
N GLY A 193 -32.75 7.78 5.86
CA GLY A 193 -34.00 7.05 5.64
C GLY A 193 -34.10 5.72 6.39
N HIS A 194 -33.01 5.27 6.99
CA HIS A 194 -32.95 4.06 7.81
C HIS A 194 -32.86 4.47 9.27
N THR A 195 -33.43 3.69 10.15
CA THR A 195 -33.55 3.96 11.58
C THR A 195 -32.35 4.75 12.13
N THR A 196 -32.62 5.91 12.68
CA THR A 196 -31.65 6.88 13.23
C THR A 196 -30.69 6.30 14.28
N SER A 197 -30.96 5.10 14.74
CA SER A 197 -30.17 4.36 15.74
C SER A 197 -28.84 3.79 15.22
N ALA A 198 -28.77 3.39 13.97
CA ALA A 198 -27.54 2.79 13.39
C ALA A 198 -26.46 3.82 13.08
N PHE A 199 -26.79 5.08 13.27
CA PHE A 199 -26.14 6.14 12.57
C PHE A 199 -24.86 6.70 13.17
N TYR A 200 -24.74 6.82 14.45
CA TYR A 200 -23.56 7.40 15.10
C TYR A 200 -22.44 6.38 15.35
N GLY A 201 -22.19 5.48 14.42
CA GLY A 201 -21.03 4.58 14.48
C GLY A 201 -20.76 4.05 15.89
N GLY A 202 -21.78 3.60 16.58
CA GLY A 202 -21.71 3.22 17.96
C GLY A 202 -22.53 4.07 18.93
N LEU A 203 -23.23 5.12 18.49
CA LEU A 203 -24.28 5.76 19.27
C LEU A 203 -25.64 5.19 18.88
N GLU A 204 -25.86 3.91 19.14
CA GLU A 204 -27.20 3.36 19.11
C GLU A 204 -27.94 3.76 20.38
N PHE A 205 -28.84 4.71 20.25
CA PHE A 205 -29.65 5.18 21.37
C PHE A 205 -30.74 4.17 21.79
N ASN A 206 -31.03 3.16 20.97
CA ASN A 206 -32.16 2.25 21.18
C ASN A 206 -31.82 0.86 21.73
N SER A 207 -30.57 0.45 21.74
CA SER A 207 -30.24 -0.95 22.08
C SER A 207 -29.82 -1.18 23.52
N GLY A 208 -29.77 -0.18 24.37
CA GLY A 208 -29.19 -0.33 25.70
C GLY A 208 -27.70 -0.74 25.67
N GLY A 209 -27.10 -0.69 24.50
CA GLY A 209 -25.73 -1.11 24.27
C GLY A 209 -24.72 -0.10 24.84
N TYR A 210 -23.60 -0.60 25.25
CA TYR A 210 -22.48 0.20 25.78
C TYR A 210 -21.92 1.17 24.72
N GLN A 211 -22.26 1.04 23.46
CA GLN A 211 -21.78 1.84 22.34
C GLN A 211 -22.09 3.33 22.49
N GLN A 212 -23.25 3.67 23.04
CA GLN A 212 -23.64 5.06 23.32
C GLN A 212 -22.68 5.81 24.27
N TYR A 213 -21.93 5.08 25.07
CA TYR A 213 -20.96 5.67 26.01
C TYR A 213 -19.56 5.78 25.41
N PHE A 214 -19.23 4.96 24.44
CA PHE A 214 -17.86 4.89 23.90
C PHE A 214 -17.55 6.01 22.92
N THR A 215 -18.49 6.43 22.07
CA THR A 215 -18.19 7.51 21.13
C THR A 215 -17.93 8.84 21.84
N PRO A 216 -18.72 9.27 22.84
CA PRO A 216 -18.38 10.43 23.66
C PRO A 216 -17.03 10.28 24.38
N ALA A 217 -16.74 9.08 24.91
CA ALA A 217 -15.44 8.82 25.53
C ALA A 217 -14.30 8.95 24.53
N ALA A 218 -14.43 8.40 23.32
CA ALA A 218 -13.44 8.55 22.26
C ALA A 218 -13.18 10.02 21.90
N LEU A 219 -14.25 10.82 21.79
CA LEU A 219 -14.15 12.24 21.53
C LEU A 219 -13.41 12.97 22.67
N CYS A 220 -13.78 12.71 23.93
CA CYS A 220 -13.09 13.27 25.09
C CYS A 220 -11.60 12.93 25.07
N TRP A 221 -11.26 11.67 24.83
CA TRP A 221 -9.86 11.23 24.77
C TRP A 221 -9.10 11.89 23.61
N THR A 222 -9.72 12.05 22.45
CA THR A 222 -9.11 12.71 21.28
C THR A 222 -8.79 14.18 21.57
N VAL A 223 -9.60 14.84 22.39
CA VAL A 223 -9.34 16.22 22.86
C VAL A 223 -8.27 16.22 23.93
N LEU A 224 -8.39 15.34 24.94
CA LEU A 224 -7.50 15.35 26.10
C LEU A 224 -6.07 14.93 25.76
N ALA A 225 -5.87 13.95 24.91
CA ALA A 225 -4.54 13.44 24.59
C ALA A 225 -3.58 14.51 24.04
N PRO A 226 -3.95 15.36 23.06
CA PRO A 226 -3.12 16.47 22.63
C PRO A 226 -2.85 17.51 23.74
N LEU A 227 -3.81 17.74 24.64
CA LEU A 227 -3.65 18.69 25.74
C LEU A 227 -2.64 18.23 26.79
N VAL A 228 -2.57 16.93 27.07
CA VAL A 228 -1.66 16.35 28.07
C VAL A 228 -0.26 16.06 27.52
N ALA A 229 -0.04 16.14 26.23
CA ALA A 229 1.28 15.96 25.65
C ALA A 229 2.25 17.04 26.14
N ARG A 230 3.39 16.60 26.73
CA ARG A 230 4.40 17.50 27.32
C ARG A 230 5.52 17.85 26.36
N THR A 231 5.75 17.02 25.33
CA THR A 231 6.81 17.20 24.36
C THR A 231 6.27 17.08 22.92
N GLN A 232 6.96 17.70 21.97
CA GLN A 232 6.68 17.59 20.54
C GLN A 232 6.77 16.12 20.08
N GLU A 233 7.68 15.34 20.63
CA GLU A 233 7.80 13.92 20.32
C GLU A 233 6.56 13.14 20.75
N GLN A 234 6.01 13.42 21.93
CA GLN A 234 4.76 12.77 22.38
C GLN A 234 3.61 13.10 21.46
N LEU A 235 3.48 14.35 21.04
CA LEU A 235 2.43 14.80 20.12
C LEU A 235 2.58 14.16 18.73
N ARG A 236 3.81 14.03 18.23
CA ARG A 236 4.12 13.32 16.99
C ARG A 236 3.78 11.83 17.08
N ARG A 237 4.12 11.18 18.20
CA ARG A 237 3.76 9.77 18.43
C ARG A 237 2.26 9.57 18.44
N PHE A 238 1.51 10.50 19.03
CA PHE A 238 0.05 10.51 18.97
C PHE A 238 -0.43 10.51 17.52
N PHE A 239 0.06 11.44 16.72
CA PHE A 239 -0.37 11.60 15.34
C PHE A 239 -0.01 10.36 14.47
N ILE A 240 1.24 9.91 14.53
CA ILE A 240 1.71 8.76 13.75
C ILE A 240 1.03 7.46 14.21
N GLY A 241 0.95 7.24 15.52
CA GLY A 241 0.23 6.09 16.09
C GLY A 241 -1.24 6.08 15.66
N GLY A 242 -1.85 7.28 15.53
CA GLY A 242 -3.18 7.50 15.01
C GLY A 242 -3.37 7.03 13.58
N ILE A 243 -2.52 7.47 12.72
CA ILE A 243 -2.58 7.09 11.30
C ILE A 243 -2.35 5.59 11.12
N ILE A 244 -1.32 5.03 11.77
CA ILE A 244 -0.99 3.60 11.66
C ILE A 244 -2.11 2.75 12.24
N GLY A 245 -2.54 3.02 13.47
CA GLY A 245 -3.57 2.26 14.14
C GLY A 245 -4.91 2.35 13.40
N GLY A 246 -5.32 3.55 12.95
CA GLY A 246 -6.54 3.76 12.17
C GLY A 246 -6.53 3.04 10.84
N GLY A 247 -5.42 3.13 10.13
CA GLY A 247 -5.24 2.41 8.88
C GLY A 247 -5.34 0.90 9.07
N LEU A 248 -4.70 0.34 10.11
CA LEU A 248 -4.78 -1.08 10.44
C LEU A 248 -6.18 -1.52 10.82
N VAL A 249 -6.89 -0.74 11.63
CA VAL A 249 -8.27 -1.05 12.03
C VAL A 249 -9.21 -1.06 10.84
N ILE A 250 -9.16 -0.05 9.98
CA ILE A 250 -9.97 0.01 8.76
C ILE A 250 -9.63 -1.17 7.84
N TYR A 251 -8.34 -1.45 7.63
CA TYR A 251 -7.92 -2.58 6.81
C TYR A 251 -8.44 -3.91 7.33
N LEU A 252 -8.29 -4.17 8.63
CA LEU A 252 -8.78 -5.41 9.25
C LEU A 252 -10.28 -5.51 9.21
N ALA A 253 -11.02 -4.44 9.44
CA ALA A 253 -12.47 -4.42 9.31
C ALA A 253 -12.94 -4.78 7.89
N LEU A 254 -12.17 -4.44 6.87
CA LEU A 254 -12.46 -4.80 5.48
C LEU A 254 -12.02 -6.22 5.12
N VAL A 255 -10.94 -6.73 5.70
CA VAL A 255 -10.31 -8.01 5.32
C VAL A 255 -10.77 -9.16 6.22
N ALA A 256 -10.98 -8.93 7.51
CA ALA A 256 -11.32 -9.98 8.46
C ALA A 256 -12.55 -10.83 8.05
N PRO A 257 -13.65 -10.25 7.55
CA PRO A 257 -14.78 -11.04 7.06
C PRO A 257 -14.40 -11.97 5.90
N ALA A 258 -13.52 -11.50 5.01
CA ALA A 258 -13.10 -12.27 3.85
C ALA A 258 -12.29 -13.51 4.19
N ILE A 259 -11.57 -13.50 5.31
CA ILE A 259 -10.78 -14.64 5.80
C ILE A 259 -11.50 -15.47 6.86
N GLY A 260 -12.83 -15.27 7.02
CA GLY A 260 -13.66 -16.07 7.93
C GLY A 260 -13.44 -15.76 9.41
N LEU A 261 -12.87 -14.61 9.76
CA LEU A 261 -12.69 -14.18 11.15
C LEU A 261 -13.95 -13.55 11.76
N GLY A 262 -15.12 -13.99 11.33
CA GLY A 262 -16.36 -13.76 12.06
C GLY A 262 -16.96 -12.35 11.98
N TYR A 263 -16.38 -11.42 11.24
CA TYR A 263 -16.98 -10.10 10.97
C TYR A 263 -18.08 -10.23 9.91
N MET A 264 -18.97 -11.22 10.11
CA MET A 264 -20.10 -11.42 9.22
C MET A 264 -21.08 -10.28 9.46
N ALA A 265 -21.19 -9.43 8.46
CA ALA A 265 -22.35 -8.58 8.36
C ALA A 265 -23.60 -9.40 8.57
N GLN A 266 -24.37 -9.08 9.57
CA GLN A 266 -25.80 -9.36 9.50
C GLN A 266 -26.26 -8.66 8.22
N GLN A 267 -27.12 -9.32 7.48
CA GLN A 267 -27.45 -9.03 6.08
C GLN A 267 -27.70 -7.57 5.69
N ASP A 268 -27.85 -6.65 6.65
CA ASP A 268 -28.18 -5.24 6.44
C ASP A 268 -27.08 -4.24 6.83
N ASP A 269 -25.98 -4.71 7.44
CA ASP A 269 -24.92 -3.79 7.85
C ASP A 269 -23.96 -3.52 6.68
N SER A 270 -23.97 -2.29 6.21
CA SER A 270 -23.09 -1.88 5.15
C SER A 270 -21.61 -1.92 5.59
N VAL A 271 -20.72 -2.25 4.66
CA VAL A 271 -19.26 -2.19 4.86
C VAL A 271 -18.82 -0.83 5.42
N LEU A 272 -19.53 0.24 5.05
CA LEU A 272 -19.30 1.58 5.56
C LEU A 272 -19.59 1.68 7.07
N LEU A 273 -20.70 1.11 7.53
CA LEU A 273 -21.06 1.12 8.96
C LEU A 273 -20.01 0.37 9.79
N GLN A 274 -19.57 -0.78 9.31
CA GLN A 274 -18.50 -1.56 9.96
C GLN A 274 -17.17 -0.78 10.00
N ALA A 275 -16.81 -0.10 8.91
CA ALA A 275 -15.63 0.75 8.86
C ALA A 275 -15.73 1.92 9.85
N LEU A 276 -16.90 2.53 9.97
CA LEU A 276 -17.15 3.62 10.91
C LEU A 276 -17.11 3.16 12.37
N GLN A 277 -17.71 2.01 12.69
CA GLN A 277 -17.62 1.41 14.00
C GLN A 277 -16.17 1.10 14.36
N SER A 278 -15.42 0.48 13.46
CA SER A 278 -14.00 0.19 13.66
C SER A 278 -13.18 1.47 13.86
N LEU A 279 -13.50 2.54 13.15
CA LEU A 279 -12.84 3.84 13.31
C LEU A 279 -13.12 4.46 14.69
N ASN A 280 -14.35 4.37 15.20
CA ASN A 280 -14.69 4.86 16.55
C ASN A 280 -13.89 4.11 17.64
N TRP A 281 -13.79 2.80 17.52
CA TRP A 281 -12.98 1.98 18.41
C TRP A 281 -11.52 2.39 18.41
N PHE A 282 -10.99 2.64 17.25
CA PHE A 282 -9.63 3.10 17.06
C PHE A 282 -9.35 4.42 17.79
N TRP A 283 -10.26 5.39 17.77
CA TRP A 283 -10.07 6.66 18.47
C TRP A 283 -9.94 6.51 19.99
N ILE A 284 -10.74 5.63 20.59
CA ILE A 284 -10.64 5.32 22.01
C ILE A 284 -9.23 4.79 22.33
N TRP A 285 -8.78 3.83 21.56
CA TRP A 285 -7.50 3.20 21.77
C TRP A 285 -6.32 4.11 21.52
N LEU A 286 -6.37 4.90 20.47
CA LEU A 286 -5.35 5.88 20.17
C LEU A 286 -5.19 6.87 21.31
N SER A 287 -6.29 7.48 21.73
CA SER A 287 -6.30 8.48 22.78
C SER A 287 -5.78 7.91 24.11
N THR A 288 -6.20 6.70 24.45
CA THR A 288 -5.73 5.97 25.63
C THR A 288 -4.21 5.71 25.55
N SER A 289 -3.73 5.25 24.40
CA SER A 289 -2.31 4.93 24.24
C SER A 289 -1.41 6.15 24.34
N VAL A 290 -1.88 7.31 23.89
CA VAL A 290 -1.15 8.56 24.01
C VAL A 290 -1.12 9.05 25.46
N LEU A 291 -2.24 8.94 26.17
CA LEU A 291 -2.28 9.29 27.59
C LEU A 291 -1.31 8.45 28.40
N ILE A 292 -1.27 7.14 28.20
CA ILE A 292 -0.33 6.24 28.86
C ILE A 292 1.12 6.70 28.64
N ARG A 293 1.45 7.17 27.43
CA ARG A 293 2.80 7.60 27.08
C ARG A 293 3.13 9.02 27.53
N SER A 294 2.13 9.90 27.48
CA SER A 294 2.33 11.34 27.71
C SER A 294 2.33 11.72 29.18
N VAL A 295 1.66 10.94 30.06
CA VAL A 295 1.49 11.24 31.47
C VAL A 295 1.84 10.03 32.33
N PRO A 296 3.11 9.85 32.72
CA PRO A 296 3.58 8.65 33.42
C PRO A 296 2.79 8.30 34.69
N GLY A 297 2.33 9.28 35.43
CA GLY A 297 1.54 9.08 36.65
C GLY A 297 0.14 8.50 36.43
N TYR A 298 -0.35 8.52 35.20
CA TYR A 298 -1.69 8.02 34.84
C TYR A 298 -1.67 6.65 34.17
N ARG A 299 -0.53 5.98 34.11
CA ARG A 299 -0.41 4.67 33.42
C ARG A 299 -1.42 3.66 33.94
N PHE A 300 -1.50 3.42 35.24
CA PHE A 300 -2.39 2.43 35.84
C PHE A 300 -3.88 2.75 35.66
N PRO A 301 -4.36 3.97 36.01
CA PRO A 301 -5.76 4.33 35.75
C PRO A 301 -6.15 4.21 34.28
N VAL A 302 -5.28 4.65 33.38
CA VAL A 302 -5.57 4.62 31.94
C VAL A 302 -5.58 3.18 31.42
N TYR A 303 -4.69 2.30 31.87
CA TYR A 303 -4.76 0.87 31.55
C TYR A 303 -6.04 0.21 32.09
N GLY A 304 -6.43 0.53 33.32
CA GLY A 304 -7.67 0.01 33.90
C GLY A 304 -8.90 0.45 33.14
N VAL A 305 -9.02 1.73 32.81
CA VAL A 305 -10.11 2.26 31.98
C VAL A 305 -10.10 1.63 30.60
N SER A 306 -8.94 1.49 29.97
CA SER A 306 -8.82 0.85 28.66
C SER A 306 -9.27 -0.61 28.69
N ALA A 307 -8.88 -1.36 29.71
CA ALA A 307 -9.27 -2.75 29.87
C ALA A 307 -10.78 -2.88 30.07
N LEU A 308 -11.39 -2.02 30.88
CA LEU A 308 -12.84 -1.98 31.09
C LEU A 308 -13.59 -1.63 29.83
N LEU A 309 -13.10 -0.62 29.10
CA LEU A 309 -13.65 -0.22 27.80
C LEU A 309 -13.57 -1.36 26.79
N THR A 310 -12.43 -2.04 26.67
CA THR A 310 -12.26 -3.21 25.80
C THR A 310 -13.23 -4.32 26.16
N TYR A 311 -13.32 -4.63 27.43
CA TYR A 311 -14.22 -5.68 27.92
C TYR A 311 -15.69 -5.33 27.64
N GLY A 312 -16.09 -4.10 27.90
CA GLY A 312 -17.44 -3.62 27.57
C GLY A 312 -17.76 -3.73 26.08
N LEU A 313 -16.77 -3.49 25.24
CA LEU A 313 -16.86 -3.64 23.80
C LEU A 313 -17.09 -5.07 23.34
N ILE A 314 -16.27 -5.98 23.84
CA ILE A 314 -16.40 -7.40 23.56
C ILE A 314 -17.81 -7.87 23.92
N LEU A 315 -18.36 -7.38 25.04
CA LEU A 315 -19.71 -7.72 25.47
C LEU A 315 -20.82 -7.08 24.62
N ALA A 316 -20.59 -5.88 24.07
CA ALA A 316 -21.59 -5.14 23.30
C ALA A 316 -21.63 -5.55 21.82
N SER A 317 -20.68 -6.33 21.35
CA SER A 317 -20.55 -6.73 19.96
C SER A 317 -21.42 -7.93 19.61
N SER A 318 -22.04 -7.93 18.45
CA SER A 318 -22.68 -9.13 17.86
C SER A 318 -21.67 -10.21 17.47
N ASP A 319 -20.39 -9.81 17.23
CA ASP A 319 -19.27 -10.71 17.00
C ASP A 319 -18.07 -10.28 17.86
N PRO A 320 -18.02 -10.76 19.11
CA PRO A 320 -17.00 -10.34 20.07
C PRO A 320 -15.58 -10.68 19.65
N VAL A 321 -15.37 -11.75 18.90
CA VAL A 321 -14.02 -12.19 18.49
C VAL A 321 -13.41 -11.24 17.48
N ALA A 322 -14.15 -10.88 16.45
CA ALA A 322 -13.66 -9.98 15.41
C ALA A 322 -13.40 -8.57 15.95
N HIS A 323 -14.29 -8.04 16.77
CA HIS A 323 -14.09 -6.75 17.42
C HIS A 323 -12.88 -6.76 18.35
N ALA A 324 -12.73 -7.82 19.17
CA ALA A 324 -11.58 -7.94 20.04
C ALA A 324 -10.27 -7.98 19.26
N ILE A 325 -10.16 -8.81 18.23
CA ILE A 325 -8.96 -8.89 17.38
C ILE A 325 -8.66 -7.52 16.73
N THR A 326 -9.66 -6.89 16.12
CA THR A 326 -9.50 -5.60 15.45
C THR A 326 -9.08 -4.51 16.45
N GLY A 327 -9.72 -4.43 17.59
CA GLY A 327 -9.36 -3.50 18.67
C GLY A 327 -7.95 -3.73 19.18
N TRP A 328 -7.59 -4.97 19.50
CA TRP A 328 -6.26 -5.31 20.02
C TRP A 328 -5.14 -5.03 19.02
N VAL A 329 -5.34 -5.29 17.74
CA VAL A 329 -4.34 -4.96 16.70
C VAL A 329 -4.18 -3.44 16.56
N GLY A 330 -5.29 -2.70 16.57
CA GLY A 330 -5.25 -1.24 16.55
C GLY A 330 -4.50 -0.65 17.75
N ILE A 331 -4.79 -1.15 18.98
CA ILE A 331 -4.10 -0.76 20.20
C ILE A 331 -2.61 -1.07 20.10
N THR A 332 -2.29 -2.31 19.75
CA THR A 332 -0.90 -2.77 19.66
C THR A 332 -0.14 -1.92 18.66
N GLY A 333 -0.73 -1.65 17.49
CA GLY A 333 -0.15 -0.77 16.49
C GLY A 333 0.09 0.65 17.00
N ALA A 334 -0.88 1.24 17.68
CA ALA A 334 -0.78 2.61 18.20
C ALA A 334 0.18 2.72 19.40
N LEU A 335 0.15 1.77 20.33
CA LEU A 335 1.03 1.76 21.50
C LEU A 335 2.47 1.45 21.15
N PHE A 336 2.66 0.47 20.32
CA PHE A 336 3.97 -0.17 20.12
C PHE A 336 4.55 0.08 18.71
N TYR A 337 3.96 0.98 17.89
CA TYR A 337 4.47 1.19 16.54
C TYR A 337 6.00 1.43 16.47
N PRO A 338 6.65 2.17 17.39
CA PRO A 338 8.09 2.32 17.33
C PRO A 338 8.83 1.01 17.65
N ALA A 339 8.29 0.22 18.59
CA ALA A 339 8.86 -1.09 18.95
C ALA A 339 8.58 -2.13 17.84
N VAL A 340 7.40 -2.12 17.26
CA VAL A 340 7.06 -2.98 16.10
C VAL A 340 7.97 -2.67 14.93
N TRP A 341 8.16 -1.39 14.60
CA TRP A 341 9.08 -1.00 13.53
C TRP A 341 10.51 -1.43 13.85
N GLU A 342 10.99 -1.20 15.04
CA GLU A 342 12.34 -1.61 15.46
C GLU A 342 12.51 -3.13 15.44
N PHE A 343 11.50 -3.89 15.85
CA PHE A 343 11.50 -5.34 15.75
C PHE A 343 11.57 -5.80 14.28
N LEU A 344 10.75 -5.24 13.39
CA LEU A 344 10.77 -5.56 11.96
C LEU A 344 12.11 -5.19 11.32
N ARG A 345 12.64 -4.03 11.63
CA ARG A 345 13.93 -3.55 11.13
C ARG A 345 15.07 -4.46 11.57
N ARG A 346 15.15 -4.79 12.87
CA ARG A 346 16.19 -5.71 13.40
C ARG A 346 16.03 -7.11 12.83
N SER A 347 14.83 -7.62 12.73
CA SER A 347 14.57 -8.92 12.11
C SER A 347 15.03 -8.95 10.65
N ALA A 348 14.71 -7.89 9.89
CA ALA A 348 15.20 -7.75 8.53
C ALA A 348 16.73 -7.68 8.45
N GLU A 349 17.40 -7.00 9.39
CA GLU A 349 18.86 -6.93 9.48
C GLU A 349 19.49 -8.28 9.81
N VAL A 350 18.88 -9.04 10.73
CA VAL A 350 19.31 -10.42 11.04
C VAL A 350 19.20 -11.31 9.80
N VAL A 351 18.06 -11.26 9.10
CA VAL A 351 17.86 -12.03 7.86
C VAL A 351 18.83 -11.58 6.77
N ALA A 352 19.06 -10.28 6.61
CA ALA A 352 20.00 -9.74 5.63
C ALA A 352 21.44 -10.25 5.80
N ASN A 353 21.80 -10.63 7.03
CA ASN A 353 23.13 -11.13 7.37
C ASN A 353 23.18 -12.65 7.60
N SER A 354 22.12 -13.38 7.26
CA SER A 354 21.98 -14.83 7.48
C SER A 354 22.43 -15.68 6.29
N TRP A 355 23.30 -15.18 5.44
CA TRP A 355 23.82 -15.94 4.30
C TRP A 355 24.50 -17.24 4.76
N ARG A 356 24.08 -18.36 4.19
CA ARG A 356 24.70 -19.66 4.35
C ARG A 356 24.79 -20.38 3.02
N GLU A 357 25.82 -21.16 2.82
CA GLU A 357 25.99 -22.00 1.64
C GLU A 357 26.52 -23.38 2.03
N TRP A 358 26.07 -24.39 1.32
CA TRP A 358 26.53 -25.78 1.46
C TRP A 358 27.04 -26.25 0.10
N VAL A 359 28.24 -26.85 0.09
CA VAL A 359 28.87 -27.33 -1.13
C VAL A 359 28.95 -28.87 -1.07
N PHE A 360 28.34 -29.51 -2.06
CA PHE A 360 28.32 -30.95 -2.22
C PHE A 360 28.92 -31.30 -3.60
N GLY A 361 30.23 -31.59 -3.64
CA GLY A 361 30.94 -31.79 -4.89
C GLY A 361 30.82 -30.58 -5.84
N PRO A 362 30.25 -30.75 -7.04
CA PRO A 362 30.10 -29.63 -7.99
C PRO A 362 28.94 -28.71 -7.68
N VAL A 363 28.04 -29.09 -6.76
CA VAL A 363 26.78 -28.38 -6.48
C VAL A 363 26.94 -27.52 -5.25
N ARG A 364 26.50 -26.23 -5.35
CA ARG A 364 26.37 -25.33 -4.19
C ARG A 364 24.91 -24.97 -3.97
N ILE A 365 24.43 -25.19 -2.75
CA ILE A 365 23.10 -24.80 -2.29
C ILE A 365 23.23 -23.53 -1.44
N ILE A 366 22.49 -22.51 -1.76
CA ILE A 366 22.51 -21.21 -1.06
C ILE A 366 21.22 -21.05 -0.26
N SER A 367 21.34 -20.64 1.01
CA SER A 367 20.22 -20.52 1.96
C SER A 367 19.05 -19.67 1.44
N HIS A 368 19.34 -18.61 0.70
CA HIS A 368 18.28 -17.73 0.17
C HIS A 368 17.36 -18.43 -0.85
N GLY A 369 17.77 -19.55 -1.44
CA GLY A 369 16.95 -20.37 -2.33
C GLY A 369 15.72 -20.98 -1.63
N PHE A 370 15.83 -21.28 -0.34
CA PHE A 370 14.71 -21.80 0.44
C PHE A 370 13.54 -20.83 0.51
N TYR A 371 13.79 -19.53 0.61
CA TYR A 371 12.71 -18.53 0.66
C TYR A 371 11.92 -18.47 -0.65
N VAL A 372 12.57 -18.56 -1.80
CA VAL A 372 11.84 -18.54 -3.08
C VAL A 372 11.14 -19.87 -3.34
N GLY A 373 11.71 -20.99 -2.87
CA GLY A 373 11.03 -22.27 -2.87
C GLY A 373 9.75 -22.21 -2.01
N ALA A 374 9.86 -21.74 -0.78
CA ALA A 374 8.71 -21.53 0.12
C ALA A 374 7.66 -20.59 -0.49
N ALA A 375 8.09 -19.51 -1.15
CA ALA A 375 7.19 -18.61 -1.86
C ALA A 375 6.41 -19.32 -2.96
N ALA A 376 7.08 -20.11 -3.79
CA ALA A 376 6.45 -20.89 -4.85
C ALA A 376 5.49 -21.96 -4.31
N PHE A 377 5.87 -22.66 -3.24
CA PHE A 377 5.01 -23.60 -2.53
C PHE A 377 3.74 -22.93 -2.03
N THR A 378 3.89 -21.82 -1.27
CA THR A 378 2.77 -21.06 -0.71
C THR A 378 1.84 -20.56 -1.81
N GLY A 379 2.38 -20.02 -2.90
CA GLY A 379 1.59 -19.54 -4.03
C GLY A 379 0.80 -20.67 -4.69
N THR A 380 1.41 -21.83 -4.90
CA THR A 380 0.75 -23.00 -5.50
C THR A 380 -0.35 -23.55 -4.60
N ILE A 381 -0.13 -23.64 -3.28
CA ILE A 381 -1.15 -24.10 -2.33
C ILE A 381 -2.28 -23.11 -2.22
N LEU A 382 -1.99 -21.83 -2.04
CA LEU A 382 -3.01 -20.79 -1.90
C LEU A 382 -3.87 -20.69 -3.15
N GLY A 383 -3.23 -20.61 -4.32
CA GLY A 383 -3.95 -20.54 -5.58
C GLY A 383 -4.74 -21.81 -5.89
N GLY A 384 -4.13 -22.98 -5.65
CA GLY A 384 -4.80 -24.27 -5.84
C GLY A 384 -5.98 -24.48 -4.88
N TRP A 385 -5.86 -24.00 -3.63
CA TRP A 385 -6.98 -24.02 -2.68
C TRP A 385 -8.15 -23.15 -3.16
N LEU A 386 -7.88 -21.96 -3.62
CA LEU A 386 -8.90 -20.97 -3.99
C LEU A 386 -9.54 -21.24 -5.36
N ALA A 387 -8.78 -21.72 -6.34
CA ALA A 387 -9.29 -22.05 -7.68
C ALA A 387 -9.83 -23.47 -7.78
N GLY A 388 -9.37 -24.36 -6.92
CA GLY A 388 -9.69 -25.79 -6.95
C GLY A 388 -8.55 -26.63 -7.53
N PRO A 389 -8.52 -27.95 -7.16
CA PRO A 389 -7.42 -28.84 -7.53
C PRO A 389 -7.29 -29.05 -9.04
N GLU A 390 -8.34 -28.86 -9.81
CA GLU A 390 -8.33 -28.95 -11.28
C GLU A 390 -7.43 -27.89 -11.95
N TYR A 391 -7.28 -26.71 -11.34
CA TYR A 391 -6.44 -25.61 -11.86
C TYR A 391 -4.96 -25.73 -11.46
N VAL A 392 -4.59 -26.59 -10.50
CA VAL A 392 -3.25 -26.61 -9.95
C VAL A 392 -2.19 -26.96 -11.00
N SER A 393 -2.45 -27.92 -11.86
CA SER A 393 -1.52 -28.28 -12.95
C SER A 393 -1.31 -27.13 -13.95
N ALA A 394 -2.40 -26.43 -14.31
CA ALA A 394 -2.34 -25.25 -15.17
C ALA A 394 -1.55 -24.11 -14.51
N MET A 395 -1.73 -23.88 -13.19
CA MET A 395 -0.96 -22.91 -12.43
C MET A 395 0.53 -23.22 -12.38
N VAL A 396 0.90 -24.49 -12.28
CA VAL A 396 2.31 -24.94 -12.33
C VAL A 396 2.90 -24.63 -13.70
N VAL A 397 2.21 -24.99 -14.79
CA VAL A 397 2.64 -24.67 -16.16
C VAL A 397 2.80 -23.17 -16.34
N PHE A 398 1.83 -22.38 -15.87
CA PHE A 398 1.88 -20.92 -15.89
C PHE A 398 3.12 -20.39 -15.16
N GLY A 399 3.34 -20.83 -13.92
CA GLY A 399 4.47 -20.41 -13.09
C GLY A 399 5.83 -20.80 -13.67
N VAL A 400 5.94 -22.00 -14.25
CA VAL A 400 7.15 -22.48 -14.95
C VAL A 400 7.47 -21.59 -16.15
N ILE A 401 6.49 -21.30 -17.00
CA ILE A 401 6.67 -20.42 -18.17
C ILE A 401 7.16 -19.04 -17.72
N VAL A 402 6.49 -18.42 -16.74
CA VAL A 402 6.87 -17.11 -16.22
C VAL A 402 8.30 -17.11 -15.67
N THR A 403 8.68 -18.14 -14.91
CA THR A 403 10.02 -18.26 -14.32
C THR A 403 11.10 -18.44 -15.40
N ILE A 404 10.84 -19.29 -16.40
CA ILE A 404 11.78 -19.51 -17.51
C ILE A 404 11.94 -18.23 -18.33
N CYS A 405 10.85 -17.56 -18.69
CA CYS A 405 10.91 -16.29 -19.43
C CYS A 405 11.69 -15.20 -18.68
N ALA A 406 11.51 -15.10 -17.37
CA ALA A 406 12.28 -14.18 -16.54
C ALA A 406 13.79 -14.51 -16.55
N GLY A 407 14.16 -15.77 -16.49
CA GLY A 407 15.54 -16.23 -16.57
C GLY A 407 16.17 -15.98 -17.94
N LEU A 408 15.45 -16.32 -19.02
CA LEU A 408 15.91 -16.10 -20.40
C LEU A 408 16.09 -14.60 -20.69
N TRP A 409 15.14 -13.77 -20.29
CA TRP A 409 15.25 -12.32 -20.46
C TRP A 409 16.48 -11.74 -19.77
N GLY A 410 16.66 -12.07 -18.48
CA GLY A 410 17.82 -11.60 -17.73
C GLY A 410 19.16 -12.07 -18.34
N GLN A 411 19.19 -13.26 -18.93
CA GLN A 411 20.40 -13.83 -19.51
C GLN A 411 20.71 -13.30 -20.91
N PHE A 412 19.71 -13.07 -21.74
CA PHE A 412 19.93 -12.78 -23.17
C PHE A 412 19.62 -11.33 -23.54
N VAL A 413 18.70 -10.65 -22.83
CA VAL A 413 18.30 -9.29 -23.13
C VAL A 413 19.01 -8.28 -22.23
N GLU A 414 18.99 -8.48 -20.91
CA GLU A 414 19.66 -7.60 -19.96
C GLU A 414 21.18 -7.82 -19.90
N GLY A 415 21.67 -8.92 -20.45
CA GLY A 415 23.08 -9.26 -20.53
C GLY A 415 23.66 -9.65 -19.17
N SER A 416 23.65 -10.93 -18.85
CA SER A 416 24.29 -11.43 -17.63
C SER A 416 25.80 -11.50 -17.77
N ASP A 417 26.51 -10.85 -16.85
CA ASP A 417 27.96 -10.98 -16.72
C ASP A 417 28.33 -12.42 -16.34
N LYS A 418 29.34 -12.96 -17.07
CA LYS A 418 30.08 -14.19 -16.67
C LYS A 418 29.21 -15.39 -16.35
N LEU A 419 28.21 -15.67 -17.21
CA LEU A 419 27.40 -16.91 -17.12
C LEU A 419 26.49 -17.02 -15.89
N LYS A 420 26.28 -15.94 -15.14
CA LYS A 420 25.35 -15.89 -14.01
C LYS A 420 23.90 -16.04 -14.45
N ARG A 421 23.02 -16.41 -13.54
CA ARG A 421 21.57 -16.55 -13.77
C ARG A 421 20.81 -15.37 -13.15
N PRO A 422 20.70 -14.21 -13.78
CA PRO A 422 19.79 -13.14 -13.34
C PRO A 422 18.37 -13.47 -13.77
N PHE A 423 17.40 -12.83 -13.11
CA PHE A 423 15.97 -12.92 -13.44
C PHE A 423 15.45 -11.51 -13.69
N GLY A 424 14.95 -11.27 -14.90
CA GLY A 424 14.46 -9.96 -15.34
C GLY A 424 12.98 -9.80 -15.11
N PHE A 425 12.59 -8.66 -14.56
CA PHE A 425 11.18 -8.30 -14.33
C PHE A 425 10.38 -8.29 -15.66
N TYR A 426 10.94 -7.71 -16.70
CA TYR A 426 10.29 -7.64 -18.02
C TYR A 426 10.09 -9.02 -18.66
N GLY A 427 11.01 -9.95 -18.38
CA GLY A 427 10.86 -11.33 -18.81
C GLY A 427 9.68 -12.02 -18.11
N ALA A 428 9.45 -11.72 -16.83
CA ALA A 428 8.28 -12.22 -16.12
C ALA A 428 6.98 -11.64 -16.72
N MET A 429 6.94 -10.34 -17.06
CA MET A 429 5.78 -9.72 -17.72
C MET A 429 5.48 -10.38 -19.08
N LEU A 430 6.50 -10.57 -19.92
CA LEU A 430 6.37 -11.31 -21.17
C LEU A 430 5.91 -12.75 -20.92
N GLY A 431 6.45 -13.38 -19.88
CA GLY A 431 6.07 -14.73 -19.46
C GLY A 431 4.59 -14.87 -19.10
N ILE A 432 4.01 -13.85 -18.44
CA ILE A 432 2.56 -13.82 -18.15
C ILE A 432 1.75 -13.81 -19.43
N ILE A 433 2.15 -13.02 -20.44
CA ILE A 433 1.47 -12.97 -21.74
C ILE A 433 1.56 -14.32 -22.44
N ILE A 434 2.76 -14.90 -22.53
CA ILE A 434 2.98 -16.20 -23.17
C ILE A 434 2.20 -17.30 -22.43
N ALA A 435 2.26 -17.32 -21.09
CA ALA A 435 1.55 -18.29 -20.28
C ALA A 435 0.02 -18.16 -20.48
N SER A 436 -0.51 -16.96 -20.59
CA SER A 436 -1.94 -16.73 -20.87
C SER A 436 -2.36 -17.28 -22.23
N LEU A 437 -1.51 -17.12 -23.25
CA LEU A 437 -1.76 -17.72 -24.57
C LEU A 437 -1.72 -19.26 -24.53
N VAL A 438 -0.78 -19.83 -23.78
CA VAL A 438 -0.69 -21.28 -23.56
C VAL A 438 -1.92 -21.79 -22.80
N MET A 439 -2.37 -21.09 -21.75
CA MET A 439 -3.61 -21.44 -21.04
C MET A 439 -4.82 -21.46 -21.98
N ARG A 440 -4.97 -20.44 -22.81
CA ARG A 440 -6.03 -20.40 -23.83
C ARG A 440 -5.94 -21.59 -24.79
N TRP A 441 -4.74 -21.93 -25.26
CA TRP A 441 -4.52 -23.09 -26.12
C TRP A 441 -4.87 -24.41 -25.44
N MET A 442 -4.59 -24.53 -24.14
CA MET A 442 -4.94 -25.70 -23.32
C MET A 442 -6.44 -25.75 -22.95
N GLY A 443 -7.25 -24.78 -23.36
CA GLY A 443 -8.68 -24.71 -23.00
C GLY A 443 -8.93 -24.28 -21.57
N VAL A 444 -7.92 -23.73 -20.87
CA VAL A 444 -8.06 -23.22 -19.51
C VAL A 444 -8.57 -21.77 -19.54
N GLU A 445 -9.52 -21.47 -18.65
CA GLU A 445 -10.09 -20.12 -18.54
C GLU A 445 -9.05 -19.10 -18.08
N VAL A 446 -8.62 -18.23 -19.00
CA VAL A 446 -7.51 -17.28 -18.78
C VAL A 446 -7.84 -16.28 -17.66
N TRP A 447 -9.10 -15.84 -17.56
CA TRP A 447 -9.47 -14.87 -16.52
C TRP A 447 -9.40 -15.46 -15.11
N VAL A 448 -9.74 -16.75 -14.95
CA VAL A 448 -9.55 -17.44 -13.67
C VAL A 448 -8.06 -17.48 -13.32
N MET A 449 -7.20 -17.82 -14.29
CA MET A 449 -5.76 -17.87 -14.09
C MET A 449 -5.16 -16.51 -13.71
N LEU A 450 -5.55 -15.43 -14.39
CA LEU A 450 -5.06 -14.08 -14.09
C LEU A 450 -5.61 -13.56 -12.75
N GLY A 451 -6.87 -13.84 -12.46
CA GLY A 451 -7.49 -13.47 -11.19
C GLY A 451 -6.80 -14.15 -10.01
N ILE A 452 -6.67 -15.48 -10.05
CA ILE A 452 -6.02 -16.23 -8.95
C ILE A 452 -4.53 -15.91 -8.84
N PHE A 453 -3.83 -15.69 -9.95
CA PHE A 453 -2.46 -15.20 -9.97
C PHE A 453 -2.32 -13.92 -9.14
N SER A 454 -3.25 -12.99 -9.30
CA SER A 454 -3.25 -11.71 -8.58
C SER A 454 -3.48 -11.86 -7.08
N VAL A 455 -4.18 -12.91 -6.67
CA VAL A 455 -4.41 -13.19 -5.25
C VAL A 455 -3.18 -13.76 -4.58
N PHE A 456 -2.51 -14.74 -5.20
CA PHE A 456 -1.36 -15.38 -4.56
C PHE A 456 -0.03 -14.66 -4.82
N MET A 457 0.11 -13.93 -5.91
CA MET A 457 1.39 -13.33 -6.31
C MET A 457 1.95 -12.30 -5.32
N PRO A 458 1.15 -11.44 -4.66
CA PRO A 458 1.67 -10.58 -3.59
C PRO A 458 2.35 -11.35 -2.47
N TRP A 459 1.82 -12.51 -2.08
CA TRP A 459 2.41 -13.37 -1.06
C TRP A 459 3.71 -14.02 -1.55
N VAL A 460 3.71 -14.51 -2.79
CA VAL A 460 4.92 -15.06 -3.44
C VAL A 460 6.02 -14.01 -3.51
N GLN A 461 5.68 -12.79 -3.95
CA GLN A 461 6.63 -11.68 -4.02
C GLN A 461 7.11 -11.27 -2.62
N GLY A 462 6.20 -11.16 -1.64
CA GLY A 462 6.54 -10.79 -0.26
C GLY A 462 7.51 -11.79 0.38
N ILE A 463 7.22 -13.09 0.31
CA ILE A 463 8.10 -14.16 0.82
C ILE A 463 9.42 -14.17 0.02
N GLY A 464 9.35 -14.01 -1.30
CA GLY A 464 10.52 -13.94 -2.15
C GLY A 464 11.48 -12.79 -1.81
N ARG A 465 11.00 -11.70 -1.18
CA ARG A 465 11.85 -10.58 -0.72
C ARG A 465 12.83 -10.97 0.39
N PHE A 466 12.58 -12.05 1.14
CA PHE A 466 13.59 -12.58 2.07
C PHE A 466 14.86 -13.03 1.34
N ARG A 467 14.72 -13.60 0.13
CA ARG A 467 15.87 -13.85 -0.73
C ARG A 467 16.63 -12.56 -1.03
N CYS A 468 15.92 -11.50 -1.39
CA CYS A 468 16.54 -10.22 -1.70
C CYS A 468 17.24 -9.60 -0.48
N LEU A 469 16.70 -9.79 0.73
CA LEU A 469 17.37 -9.37 1.97
C LEU A 469 18.70 -10.12 2.14
N VAL A 470 18.71 -11.45 2.08
CA VAL A 470 19.94 -12.24 2.26
C VAL A 470 20.97 -11.94 1.16
N ASN A 471 20.52 -11.87 -0.09
CA ASN A 471 21.42 -11.60 -1.23
C ASN A 471 21.92 -10.15 -1.25
N GLY A 472 21.21 -9.21 -0.62
CA GLY A 472 21.53 -7.79 -0.66
C GLY A 472 21.20 -7.12 -2.00
N CYS A 473 20.45 -7.80 -2.89
CA CYS A 473 19.96 -7.16 -4.11
C CYS A 473 18.78 -6.25 -3.81
N CYS A 474 18.55 -5.27 -4.67
CA CYS A 474 17.46 -4.30 -4.52
C CYS A 474 17.53 -3.47 -3.22
N HIS A 475 18.71 -3.30 -2.65
CA HIS A 475 18.90 -2.49 -1.45
C HIS A 475 18.60 -1.02 -1.71
N GLY A 476 18.26 -0.29 -0.65
CA GLY A 476 17.99 1.13 -0.73
C GLY A 476 19.25 2.01 -0.71
N ALA A 477 19.04 3.29 -0.92
CA ALA A 477 20.04 4.32 -0.71
C ALA A 477 20.38 4.47 0.79
N GLU A 478 21.48 5.17 1.10
CA GLU A 478 21.86 5.47 2.48
C GLU A 478 20.78 6.29 3.19
N THR A 479 20.57 5.99 4.47
CA THR A 479 19.57 6.65 5.31
C THR A 479 20.05 6.78 6.75
N GLY A 480 19.22 7.31 7.65
CA GLY A 480 19.54 7.38 9.07
C GLY A 480 19.34 6.04 9.81
N ASP A 481 19.97 5.90 10.96
CA ASP A 481 19.96 4.68 11.79
C ASP A 481 18.57 4.23 12.24
N LEU A 482 17.64 5.16 12.40
CA LEU A 482 16.25 4.86 12.82
C LEU A 482 15.47 4.07 11.77
N LEU A 483 15.83 4.22 10.50
CA LEU A 483 15.15 3.55 9.38
C LEU A 483 15.99 2.46 8.74
N GLY A 484 17.31 2.62 8.76
CA GLY A 484 18.24 1.80 8.00
C GLY A 484 18.51 0.43 8.61
N ILE A 485 18.82 -0.53 7.74
CA ILE A 485 19.44 -1.82 8.07
C ILE A 485 20.88 -1.84 7.59
N ARG A 486 21.72 -2.61 8.25
CA ARG A 486 23.15 -2.71 7.95
C ARG A 486 23.51 -4.10 7.44
N TYR A 487 24.23 -4.14 6.33
CA TYR A 487 24.77 -5.36 5.76
C TYR A 487 26.23 -5.51 6.19
N THR A 488 26.57 -6.65 6.73
CA THR A 488 27.94 -6.96 7.21
C THR A 488 28.51 -8.23 6.56
N HIS A 489 27.64 -9.10 6.03
CA HIS A 489 28.08 -10.37 5.46
C HIS A 489 28.81 -10.15 4.13
N PRO A 490 30.05 -10.67 3.95
CA PRO A 490 30.90 -10.38 2.79
C PRO A 490 30.33 -10.90 1.46
N ARG A 491 29.49 -11.92 1.47
CA ARG A 491 28.81 -12.45 0.26
C ARG A 491 27.62 -11.61 -0.18
N SER A 492 27.11 -10.71 0.67
CA SER A 492 26.05 -9.81 0.28
C SER A 492 26.49 -8.89 -0.85
N ARG A 493 25.63 -8.68 -1.85
CA ARG A 493 25.88 -7.74 -2.96
C ARG A 493 26.14 -6.32 -2.47
N VAL A 494 25.52 -5.91 -1.36
CA VAL A 494 25.78 -4.62 -0.71
C VAL A 494 27.24 -4.48 -0.33
N CYS A 495 27.83 -5.52 0.25
CA CYS A 495 29.22 -5.50 0.68
C CYS A 495 30.19 -5.71 -0.49
N PHE A 496 29.87 -6.68 -1.36
CA PHE A 496 30.78 -7.13 -2.42
C PHE A 496 30.74 -6.24 -3.68
N VAL A 497 29.53 -5.78 -4.09
CA VAL A 497 29.35 -5.01 -5.33
C VAL A 497 29.29 -3.51 -5.05
N SER A 498 28.52 -3.10 -4.04
CA SER A 498 28.25 -1.67 -3.78
C SER A 498 29.26 -1.03 -2.80
N GLY A 499 30.05 -1.82 -2.07
CA GLY A 499 31.04 -1.30 -1.11
C GLY A 499 30.42 -0.59 0.12
N LEU A 500 29.15 -0.84 0.42
CA LEU A 500 28.38 -0.15 1.46
C LEU A 500 28.31 -0.94 2.79
N LYS A 501 29.32 -1.79 3.05
CA LYS A 501 29.38 -2.59 4.28
C LYS A 501 29.22 -1.72 5.53
N GLY A 502 28.28 -2.09 6.42
CA GLY A 502 28.07 -1.45 7.69
C GLY A 502 27.33 -0.09 7.63
N ARG A 503 27.04 0.44 6.44
CA ARG A 503 26.24 1.67 6.31
C ARG A 503 24.75 1.40 6.46
N PRO A 504 23.98 2.29 7.11
CA PRO A 504 22.54 2.14 7.22
C PRO A 504 21.87 2.46 5.89
N LEU A 505 21.14 1.49 5.34
CA LEU A 505 20.46 1.58 4.04
C LEU A 505 18.95 1.45 4.22
N HIS A 506 18.17 2.16 3.40
CA HIS A 506 16.73 1.97 3.34
C HIS A 506 16.39 0.49 3.11
N PRO A 507 15.61 -0.17 3.98
CA PRO A 507 15.19 -1.56 3.81
C PRO A 507 14.05 -1.66 2.78
N THR A 508 14.33 -1.33 1.52
CA THR A 508 13.34 -1.33 0.44
C THR A 508 12.65 -2.67 0.27
N GLN A 509 13.35 -3.77 0.56
CA GLN A 509 12.77 -5.11 0.56
C GLN A 509 11.67 -5.23 1.65
N LEU A 510 11.90 -4.71 2.85
CA LEU A 510 10.91 -4.69 3.93
C LEU A 510 9.71 -3.80 3.58
N TYR A 511 9.94 -2.63 2.97
CA TYR A 511 8.86 -1.77 2.48
C TYR A 511 7.97 -2.51 1.47
N SER A 512 8.60 -3.23 0.53
CA SER A 512 7.87 -4.06 -0.42
C SER A 512 7.06 -5.17 0.26
N MET A 513 7.65 -5.87 1.26
CA MET A 513 6.95 -6.95 1.98
C MET A 513 5.70 -6.44 2.68
N LEU A 514 5.80 -5.30 3.36
CA LEU A 514 4.65 -4.69 4.05
C LEU A 514 3.57 -4.25 3.06
N TRP A 515 3.96 -3.59 1.96
CA TRP A 515 3.02 -3.20 0.91
C TRP A 515 2.34 -4.40 0.26
N LEU A 516 3.11 -5.44 -0.08
CA LEU A 516 2.58 -6.66 -0.69
C LEU A 516 1.65 -7.45 0.24
N ALA A 517 1.89 -7.43 1.55
CA ALA A 517 0.95 -8.01 2.51
C ALA A 517 -0.41 -7.29 2.49
N LEU A 518 -0.41 -5.94 2.41
CA LEU A 518 -1.64 -5.16 2.25
C LEU A 518 -2.34 -5.48 0.92
N VAL A 519 -1.60 -5.48 -0.18
CA VAL A 519 -2.16 -5.83 -1.49
C VAL A 519 -2.71 -7.24 -1.49
N GLY A 520 -1.98 -8.23 -0.94
CA GLY A 520 -2.41 -9.62 -0.87
C GLY A 520 -3.70 -9.83 -0.09
N GLY A 521 -3.86 -9.13 1.05
CA GLY A 521 -5.10 -9.16 1.82
C GLY A 521 -6.28 -8.58 1.04
N LEU A 522 -6.08 -7.45 0.35
CA LEU A 522 -7.13 -6.85 -0.49
C LEU A 522 -7.53 -7.78 -1.65
N GLN A 523 -6.53 -8.36 -2.34
CA GLN A 523 -6.80 -9.28 -3.46
C GLN A 523 -7.57 -10.52 -2.99
N LEU A 524 -7.18 -11.08 -1.84
CA LEU A 524 -7.88 -12.21 -1.23
C LEU A 524 -9.34 -11.84 -0.90
N LYS A 525 -9.57 -10.65 -0.32
CA LYS A 525 -10.93 -10.17 -0.05
C LYS A 525 -11.76 -10.05 -1.33
N LEU A 526 -11.21 -9.46 -2.38
CA LEU A 526 -11.91 -9.31 -3.66
C LEU A 526 -12.27 -10.68 -4.25
N TRP A 527 -11.35 -11.64 -4.21
CA TRP A 527 -11.60 -13.01 -4.69
C TRP A 527 -12.70 -13.71 -3.91
N LEU A 528 -12.60 -13.73 -2.58
CA LEU A 528 -13.60 -14.37 -1.70
C LEU A 528 -14.96 -13.65 -1.74
N GLY A 529 -14.96 -12.37 -2.07
CA GLY A 529 -16.18 -11.58 -2.32
C GLY A 529 -16.79 -11.78 -3.71
N GLY A 530 -16.21 -12.66 -4.55
CA GLY A 530 -16.74 -12.93 -5.89
C GLY A 530 -16.57 -11.79 -6.90
N ALA A 531 -15.60 -10.88 -6.68
CA ALA A 531 -15.32 -9.82 -7.62
C ALA A 531 -14.85 -10.36 -8.98
N ALA A 532 -15.13 -9.61 -10.06
CA ALA A 532 -14.72 -10.01 -11.40
C ALA A 532 -13.19 -10.22 -11.48
N PRO A 533 -12.71 -11.31 -12.08
CA PRO A 533 -11.26 -11.60 -12.15
C PRO A 533 -10.46 -10.53 -12.88
N SER A 534 -11.05 -9.85 -13.83
CA SER A 534 -10.48 -8.68 -14.51
C SER A 534 -10.30 -7.49 -13.56
N LEU A 535 -11.25 -7.25 -12.66
CA LEU A 535 -11.13 -6.23 -11.61
C LEU A 535 -10.02 -6.60 -10.63
N ILE A 536 -9.92 -7.87 -10.22
CA ILE A 536 -8.89 -8.38 -9.31
C ILE A 536 -7.50 -8.22 -9.95
N PHE A 537 -7.33 -8.66 -11.20
CA PHE A 537 -6.05 -8.52 -11.90
C PHE A 537 -5.71 -7.05 -12.19
N GLY A 538 -6.69 -6.24 -12.58
CA GLY A 538 -6.50 -4.81 -12.80
C GLY A 538 -6.06 -4.06 -11.53
N THR A 539 -6.73 -4.30 -10.40
CA THR A 539 -6.36 -3.68 -9.11
C THR A 539 -4.99 -4.13 -8.62
N TYR A 540 -4.62 -5.41 -8.83
CA TYR A 540 -3.27 -5.88 -8.56
C TYR A 540 -2.22 -5.12 -9.37
N LEU A 541 -2.41 -4.95 -10.68
CA LEU A 541 -1.48 -4.21 -11.54
C LEU A 541 -1.34 -2.75 -11.11
N ILE A 542 -2.44 -2.10 -10.72
CA ILE A 542 -2.43 -0.72 -10.22
C ILE A 542 -1.63 -0.63 -8.92
N LEU A 543 -1.98 -1.42 -7.92
CA LEU A 543 -1.38 -1.32 -6.59
C LEU A 543 0.08 -1.77 -6.59
N ASN A 544 0.40 -2.85 -7.30
CA ASN A 544 1.78 -3.31 -7.45
C ASN A 544 2.62 -2.29 -8.23
N GLY A 545 2.06 -1.67 -9.28
CA GLY A 545 2.69 -0.60 -10.03
C GLY A 545 2.99 0.61 -9.15
N LEU A 546 2.03 1.11 -8.37
CA LEU A 546 2.21 2.24 -7.47
C LEU A 546 3.28 1.96 -6.40
N GLY A 547 3.23 0.78 -5.77
CA GLY A 547 4.25 0.37 -4.80
C GLY A 547 5.65 0.30 -5.43
N ARG A 548 5.74 -0.24 -6.64
CA ARG A 548 7.00 -0.32 -7.39
C ARG A 548 7.55 1.05 -7.78
N PHE A 549 6.68 1.98 -8.15
CA PHE A 549 7.07 3.36 -8.48
C PHE A 549 7.77 4.04 -7.30
N VAL A 550 7.22 3.88 -6.09
CA VAL A 550 7.81 4.43 -4.87
C VAL A 550 9.09 3.69 -4.49
N GLU A 551 9.06 2.35 -4.48
CA GLU A 551 10.24 1.54 -4.11
C GLU A 551 11.46 1.91 -4.95
N GLU A 552 11.28 2.09 -6.27
CA GLU A 552 12.37 2.39 -7.20
C GLU A 552 13.06 3.73 -6.89
N ALA A 553 12.34 4.69 -6.38
CA ALA A 553 12.88 6.00 -5.99
C ALA A 553 13.86 5.92 -4.81
N TYR A 554 13.64 4.96 -3.90
CA TYR A 554 14.49 4.74 -2.72
C TYR A 554 15.62 3.72 -2.95
N ARG A 555 15.72 3.12 -4.14
CA ARG A 555 16.79 2.18 -4.45
C ARG A 555 18.16 2.85 -4.57
N GLY A 556 19.15 2.25 -3.94
CA GLY A 556 20.54 2.68 -4.00
C GLY A 556 21.34 2.02 -5.13
N GLU A 557 20.89 0.88 -5.64
CA GLU A 557 21.57 0.15 -6.72
C GLU A 557 21.16 0.75 -8.09
N PRO A 558 22.09 1.26 -8.89
CA PRO A 558 21.78 1.81 -10.22
C PRO A 558 21.53 0.66 -11.21
N GLN A 559 20.30 0.18 -11.27
CA GLN A 559 19.95 -0.97 -12.12
C GLN A 559 19.40 -0.57 -13.49
N THR A 560 18.85 0.63 -13.61
CA THR A 560 18.17 1.05 -14.84
C THR A 560 18.51 2.49 -15.21
N PRO A 561 18.56 2.81 -16.52
CA PRO A 561 18.77 4.16 -16.99
C PRO A 561 17.62 5.08 -16.57
N VAL A 562 17.95 6.36 -16.43
CA VAL A 562 16.98 7.43 -16.23
C VAL A 562 16.56 7.96 -17.61
N MET A 563 15.27 7.99 -17.89
CA MET A 563 14.66 8.49 -19.11
C MET A 563 13.59 9.52 -18.77
N ALA A 564 13.68 10.72 -19.30
CA ALA A 564 12.73 11.80 -19.03
C ALA A 564 12.45 12.03 -17.52
N GLY A 565 13.49 11.99 -16.69
CA GLY A 565 13.41 12.25 -15.26
C GLY A 565 12.95 11.07 -14.38
N LEU A 566 12.54 9.97 -14.97
CA LEU A 566 12.13 8.74 -14.27
C LEU A 566 13.06 7.57 -14.61
N ARG A 567 13.24 6.66 -13.67
CA ARG A 567 13.94 5.38 -13.92
C ARG A 567 13.08 4.49 -14.81
N LEU A 568 13.68 3.63 -15.60
CA LEU A 568 12.96 2.73 -16.52
C LEU A 568 11.89 1.88 -15.81
N TYR A 569 12.16 1.39 -14.60
CA TYR A 569 11.18 0.66 -13.81
C TYR A 569 10.03 1.53 -13.31
N GLN A 570 10.21 2.83 -13.11
CA GLN A 570 9.10 3.74 -12.83
C GLN A 570 8.18 3.90 -14.04
N TRP A 571 8.75 3.95 -15.25
CA TRP A 571 7.96 3.91 -16.49
C TRP A 571 7.17 2.60 -16.63
N ALA A 572 7.80 1.46 -16.34
CA ALA A 572 7.09 0.19 -16.31
C ALA A 572 5.95 0.17 -15.28
N ALA A 573 6.15 0.80 -14.13
CA ALA A 573 5.11 0.97 -13.11
C ALA A 573 3.93 1.80 -13.63
N VAL A 574 4.19 2.91 -14.34
CA VAL A 574 3.14 3.72 -14.98
C VAL A 574 2.37 2.91 -16.01
N VAL A 575 3.07 2.14 -16.87
CA VAL A 575 2.42 1.25 -17.84
C VAL A 575 1.58 0.19 -17.14
N SER A 576 2.05 -0.38 -16.03
CA SER A 576 1.29 -1.34 -15.23
C SER A 576 -0.01 -0.74 -14.67
N VAL A 577 0.05 0.51 -14.17
CA VAL A 577 -1.15 1.22 -13.68
C VAL A 577 -2.15 1.44 -14.81
N LEU A 578 -1.70 1.92 -15.97
CA LEU A 578 -2.58 2.16 -17.12
C LEU A 578 -3.19 0.84 -17.64
N ALA A 579 -2.38 -0.22 -17.74
CA ALA A 579 -2.87 -1.55 -18.10
C ALA A 579 -3.91 -2.05 -17.08
N GLY A 580 -3.66 -1.84 -15.79
CA GLY A 580 -4.59 -2.22 -14.73
C GLY A 580 -5.93 -1.50 -14.82
N ILE A 581 -5.92 -0.21 -15.13
CA ILE A 581 -7.14 0.57 -15.37
C ILE A 581 -7.93 -0.03 -16.54
N ILE A 582 -7.28 -0.28 -17.68
CA ILE A 582 -7.93 -0.83 -18.88
C ILE A 582 -8.48 -2.24 -18.60
N ILE A 583 -7.69 -3.11 -18.00
CA ILE A 583 -8.06 -4.49 -17.71
C ILE A 583 -9.23 -4.56 -16.73
N SER A 584 -9.27 -3.71 -15.72
CA SER A 584 -10.37 -3.68 -14.76
C SER A 584 -11.72 -3.28 -15.36
N CYS A 585 -11.72 -2.69 -16.57
CA CYS A 585 -12.92 -2.35 -17.32
C CYS A 585 -13.47 -3.52 -18.16
N VAL A 586 -12.70 -4.61 -18.29
CA VAL A 586 -13.14 -5.75 -19.14
C VAL A 586 -14.14 -6.61 -18.38
N PRO A 587 -15.34 -6.88 -18.93
CA PRO A 587 -16.26 -7.80 -18.30
C PRO A 587 -15.68 -9.22 -18.24
N ALA A 588 -15.63 -9.81 -17.08
CA ALA A 588 -15.19 -11.18 -16.89
C ALA A 588 -15.93 -11.80 -15.69
N ASN A 589 -16.35 -13.05 -15.83
CA ASN A 589 -17.04 -13.78 -14.79
C ASN A 589 -16.16 -14.92 -14.25
N ILE A 590 -16.31 -15.24 -12.98
CA ILE A 590 -15.71 -16.43 -12.38
C ILE A 590 -16.71 -17.59 -12.58
N PRO A 591 -16.30 -18.72 -13.18
CA PRO A 591 -17.11 -19.93 -13.18
C PRO A 591 -17.27 -20.44 -11.76
N ALA A 592 -18.21 -21.33 -11.54
CA ALA A 592 -18.33 -22.03 -10.26
C ALA A 592 -17.04 -22.82 -10.00
N LEU A 593 -16.32 -22.45 -8.94
CA LEU A 593 -15.08 -23.09 -8.53
C LEU A 593 -15.35 -23.99 -7.32
N ALA A 594 -14.60 -25.06 -7.20
CA ALA A 594 -14.64 -25.99 -6.07
C ALA A 594 -13.34 -25.85 -5.24
N PRO A 595 -13.27 -24.89 -4.28
CA PRO A 595 -12.09 -24.72 -3.46
C PRO A 595 -11.72 -26.00 -2.71
N GLY A 596 -10.43 -26.34 -2.70
CA GLY A 596 -9.98 -27.55 -2.01
C GLY A 596 -8.50 -27.83 -2.18
N ILE A 597 -7.95 -28.64 -1.29
CA ILE A 597 -6.57 -29.13 -1.36
C ILE A 597 -6.59 -30.65 -1.46
N THR A 598 -5.81 -31.19 -2.40
CA THR A 598 -5.61 -32.61 -2.59
C THR A 598 -4.14 -32.97 -2.43
N TRP A 599 -3.84 -34.27 -2.34
CA TRP A 599 -2.45 -34.75 -2.37
C TRP A 599 -1.72 -34.35 -3.66
N GLN A 600 -2.44 -34.28 -4.76
CA GLN A 600 -1.90 -33.77 -6.02
C GLN A 600 -1.51 -32.30 -5.92
N SER A 601 -2.31 -31.46 -5.25
CA SER A 601 -1.97 -30.05 -4.99
C SER A 601 -0.68 -29.93 -4.18
N LEU A 602 -0.50 -30.76 -3.15
CA LEU A 602 0.73 -30.80 -2.34
C LEU A 602 1.94 -31.26 -3.16
N ALA A 603 1.78 -32.28 -4.01
CA ALA A 603 2.84 -32.79 -4.86
C ALA A 603 3.31 -31.71 -5.86
N TRP A 604 2.37 -31.00 -6.49
CA TRP A 604 2.69 -29.90 -7.40
C TRP A 604 3.34 -28.70 -6.68
N ALA A 605 2.89 -28.39 -5.47
CA ALA A 605 3.53 -27.36 -4.67
C ALA A 605 4.97 -27.75 -4.28
N GLY A 606 5.19 -29.01 -3.93
CA GLY A 606 6.52 -29.57 -3.69
C GLY A 606 7.42 -29.51 -4.93
N PHE A 607 6.89 -29.84 -6.09
CA PHE A 607 7.60 -29.68 -7.37
C PHE A 607 8.00 -28.22 -7.61
N MET A 608 7.07 -27.28 -7.44
CA MET A 608 7.36 -25.85 -7.61
C MET A 608 8.39 -25.33 -6.60
N TRP A 609 8.38 -25.83 -5.37
CA TRP A 609 9.44 -25.55 -4.40
C TRP A 609 10.81 -25.94 -4.96
N VAL A 610 10.95 -27.22 -5.34
CA VAL A 610 12.23 -27.77 -5.84
C VAL A 610 12.67 -27.04 -7.10
N PHE A 611 11.74 -26.81 -8.04
CA PHE A 611 12.02 -26.14 -9.32
C PHE A 611 12.53 -24.71 -9.11
N VAL A 612 11.82 -23.90 -8.32
CA VAL A 612 12.20 -22.50 -8.11
C VAL A 612 13.44 -22.39 -7.21
N GLN A 613 13.59 -23.29 -6.23
CA GLN A 613 14.82 -23.39 -5.44
C GLN A 613 16.02 -23.76 -6.31
N PHE A 614 15.88 -24.69 -7.25
CA PHE A 614 16.93 -25.01 -8.22
C PHE A 614 17.28 -23.81 -9.07
N MET A 615 16.28 -23.11 -9.59
CA MET A 615 16.48 -21.96 -10.46
C MET A 615 17.18 -20.79 -9.75
N MET A 616 16.90 -20.55 -8.46
CA MET A 616 17.31 -19.35 -7.74
C MET A 616 18.18 -19.57 -6.50
N GLY A 617 18.46 -20.82 -6.11
CA GLY A 617 19.22 -21.15 -4.90
C GLY A 617 20.27 -22.23 -5.07
N ILE A 618 20.35 -22.90 -6.23
CA ILE A 618 21.34 -23.94 -6.51
C ILE A 618 22.17 -23.54 -7.71
N ASP A 619 23.51 -23.64 -7.59
CA ASP A 619 24.42 -23.37 -8.69
C ASP A 619 25.63 -24.30 -8.71
N PHE A 620 26.44 -24.17 -9.76
CA PHE A 620 27.65 -24.93 -10.02
C PHE A 620 28.84 -23.98 -10.13
N PRO A 621 29.45 -23.55 -9.01
CA PRO A 621 30.43 -22.47 -8.97
C PRO A 621 31.69 -22.74 -9.82
N ASN A 622 32.05 -24.00 -10.03
CA ASN A 622 33.21 -24.40 -10.82
C ASN A 622 32.92 -24.58 -12.32
N SER A 623 31.65 -24.44 -12.73
CA SER A 623 31.26 -24.59 -14.14
C SER A 623 31.32 -23.25 -14.89
N ASN A 624 31.80 -23.27 -16.12
CA ASN A 624 31.83 -22.13 -17.03
C ASN A 624 30.68 -22.16 -18.05
N ARG A 625 29.71 -23.08 -17.89
CA ARG A 625 28.54 -23.14 -18.78
C ARG A 625 27.54 -22.04 -18.44
N ARG A 626 26.82 -21.59 -19.48
CA ARG A 626 25.72 -20.62 -19.31
C ARG A 626 24.65 -21.18 -18.35
N PHE A 627 24.06 -20.35 -17.53
CA PHE A 627 23.10 -20.70 -16.47
C PHE A 627 23.66 -21.54 -15.30
N SER A 628 24.97 -21.80 -15.25
CA SER A 628 25.54 -22.62 -14.18
C SER A 628 25.71 -21.88 -12.87
N ARG A 629 25.82 -20.56 -12.87
CA ARG A 629 26.08 -19.73 -11.69
C ARG A 629 24.91 -18.81 -11.38
N LEU A 630 24.71 -18.54 -10.08
CA LEU A 630 23.77 -17.52 -9.61
C LEU A 630 24.46 -16.16 -9.50
N ALA A 631 23.67 -15.09 -9.70
CA ALA A 631 24.12 -13.70 -9.58
C ALA A 631 24.22 -13.26 -8.11
#